data_989cb07beab7b58c0d6fda242b6125e1
#
_entry.id   989cb07beab7b58c0d6fda242b6125e1
#
_cell.length_a   1.000
_cell.length_b   1.000
_cell.length_c   1.000
_cell.angle_alpha   90.00
_cell.angle_beta   90.00
_cell.angle_gamma   90.00
#
_symmetry.space_group_name_H-M   'P 1'
#
loop_
_entity.id
_entity.type
_entity.pdbx_description
1 polymer ?
#
loop_
_entity_poly.entity_id
_entity_poly.type
_entity_poly.pdbx_seq_one_letter_code
_entity_poly.pdbx_strand_id
1 'polypeptide(L)'
;MDGRIPDRSGSISTPVEQRTWLIVPLYNEAQVVRGVIESARQTFPKVVCVDDGSSDASAAEARAGGAVVVSHPINLGQGAALRTGLDYALGDPDADYFVTFDSDGQHRTEDALHMVRMLDSEPLDIVIGSRFLDNRTKLSPIKRVVLRLGVVFERMSSGVKLTDAHNGLRALNRHAAESIVIDQNRMAHASEIVAEIGRNELRWAEAPVHVLYTDYSKSKGQSVWNSVNILSDLFLK
;
A
#
# COMPACT_ATOMS: atom_id res chain seq x y z
N MET A 1 21.30 14.70 -17.14
CA MET A 1 21.65 15.55 -15.98
C MET A 1 21.35 14.74 -14.74
N ASP A 2 22.38 14.44 -13.95
CA ASP A 2 22.31 13.59 -12.77
C ASP A 2 21.52 14.31 -11.67
N GLY A 3 20.33 13.79 -11.34
CA GLY A 3 19.37 14.42 -10.42
C GLY A 3 19.71 14.32 -8.93
N ARG A 4 20.99 14.37 -8.58
CA ARG A 4 21.46 14.32 -7.19
C ARG A 4 21.45 15.70 -6.56
N ILE A 5 20.78 15.84 -5.43
CA ILE A 5 20.73 17.08 -4.62
C ILE A 5 21.78 16.96 -3.50
N PRO A 6 22.70 17.94 -3.33
CA PRO A 6 23.66 17.90 -2.22
C PRO A 6 22.93 18.08 -0.88
N ASP A 7 23.26 17.24 0.11
CA ASP A 7 22.85 17.43 1.49
C ASP A 7 23.67 18.55 2.16
N ARG A 8 23.35 18.89 3.41
CA ARG A 8 24.06 19.94 4.17
C ARG A 8 25.53 19.61 4.46
N SER A 9 25.99 18.37 4.18
CA SER A 9 27.38 17.92 4.31
C SER A 9 28.14 17.94 3.00
N GLY A 10 27.52 18.35 1.89
CA GLY A 10 28.12 18.36 0.56
C GLY A 10 28.20 16.98 -0.09
N SER A 11 27.63 15.92 0.48
CA SER A 11 27.47 14.63 -0.14
C SER A 11 26.20 14.63 -1.03
N ILE A 12 26.30 14.01 -2.19
CA ILE A 12 25.14 13.88 -3.09
C ILE A 12 24.31 12.72 -2.57
N SER A 13 23.17 13.01 -1.92
CA SER A 13 22.25 11.97 -1.45
C SER A 13 21.52 11.31 -2.62
N THR A 14 21.37 10.00 -2.57
CA THR A 14 20.57 9.25 -3.54
C THR A 14 19.10 9.70 -3.44
N PRO A 15 18.43 10.04 -4.56
CA PRO A 15 17.02 10.42 -4.53
C PRO A 15 16.15 9.39 -3.83
N VAL A 16 15.12 9.85 -3.10
CA VAL A 16 14.24 8.98 -2.30
C VAL A 16 13.55 7.91 -3.16
N GLU A 17 13.25 8.23 -4.42
CA GLU A 17 12.64 7.32 -5.38
C GLU A 17 13.54 6.09 -5.66
N GLN A 18 14.86 6.26 -5.64
CA GLN A 18 15.83 5.19 -5.86
C GLN A 18 16.06 4.31 -4.62
N ARG A 19 15.72 4.83 -3.43
CA ARG A 19 15.80 4.13 -2.14
C ARG A 19 14.45 3.55 -1.70
N THR A 20 13.44 3.60 -2.58
CA THR A 20 12.07 3.16 -2.30
C THR A 20 11.72 1.90 -3.10
N TRP A 21 11.16 0.90 -2.44
CA TRP A 21 10.48 -0.23 -3.06
C TRP A 21 8.97 -0.05 -3.06
N LEU A 22 8.34 -0.26 -4.22
CA LEU A 22 6.90 -0.50 -4.31
C LEU A 22 6.62 -2.00 -4.16
N ILE A 23 5.71 -2.34 -3.25
CA ILE A 23 5.26 -3.71 -2.96
C ILE A 23 3.83 -3.84 -3.47
N VAL A 24 3.64 -4.68 -4.46
CA VAL A 24 2.39 -4.81 -5.20
C VAL A 24 1.84 -6.23 -5.05
N PRO A 25 0.85 -6.45 -4.16
CA PRO A 25 0.13 -7.72 -4.12
C PRO A 25 -0.68 -7.88 -5.40
N LEU A 26 -0.64 -9.07 -6.00
CA LEU A 26 -1.19 -9.36 -7.32
C LEU A 26 -2.01 -10.64 -7.31
N TYR A 27 -3.27 -10.56 -7.75
CA TYR A 27 -4.13 -11.74 -7.93
C TYR A 27 -5.16 -11.53 -9.02
N ASN A 28 -4.99 -12.21 -10.16
CA ASN A 28 -5.89 -12.16 -11.34
C ASN A 28 -6.15 -10.73 -11.86
N GLU A 29 -5.06 -9.99 -12.15
CA GLU A 29 -5.06 -8.60 -12.63
C GLU A 29 -4.35 -8.44 -13.99
N ALA A 30 -4.28 -9.51 -14.81
CA ALA A 30 -3.54 -9.54 -16.09
C ALA A 30 -3.89 -8.38 -17.03
N GLN A 31 -5.15 -7.88 -16.98
CA GLN A 31 -5.62 -6.83 -17.88
C GLN A 31 -5.03 -5.44 -17.61
N VAL A 32 -4.58 -5.18 -16.38
CA VAL A 32 -4.19 -3.83 -15.94
C VAL A 32 -2.79 -3.76 -15.37
N VAL A 33 -2.30 -4.84 -14.76
CA VAL A 33 -1.07 -4.81 -13.95
C VAL A 33 0.15 -4.32 -14.74
N ARG A 34 0.31 -4.68 -16.02
CA ARG A 34 1.42 -4.21 -16.82
C ARG A 34 1.48 -2.70 -16.91
N GLY A 35 0.37 -2.06 -17.29
CA GLY A 35 0.30 -0.59 -17.39
C GLY A 35 0.49 0.10 -16.04
N VAL A 36 0.00 -0.49 -14.94
CA VAL A 36 0.23 -0.01 -13.58
C VAL A 36 1.72 -0.01 -13.24
N ILE A 37 2.42 -1.12 -13.51
CA ILE A 37 3.86 -1.25 -13.25
C ILE A 37 4.69 -0.32 -14.14
N GLU A 38 4.40 -0.25 -15.45
CA GLU A 38 5.09 0.65 -16.38
C GLU A 38 4.97 2.12 -15.93
N SER A 39 3.76 2.53 -15.51
CA SER A 39 3.53 3.87 -14.95
C SER A 39 4.27 4.10 -13.64
N ALA A 40 4.18 3.15 -12.70
CA ALA A 40 4.83 3.26 -11.40
C ALA A 40 6.36 3.36 -11.52
N ARG A 41 6.96 2.61 -12.45
CA ARG A 41 8.39 2.60 -12.70
C ARG A 41 8.97 3.88 -13.30
N GLN A 42 8.13 4.76 -13.81
CA GLN A 42 8.58 6.11 -14.21
C GLN A 42 9.03 6.94 -13.00
N THR A 43 8.50 6.63 -11.82
CA THR A 43 8.83 7.32 -10.56
C THR A 43 9.71 6.44 -9.67
N PHE A 44 9.32 5.18 -9.45
CA PHE A 44 9.99 4.25 -8.56
C PHE A 44 10.63 3.11 -9.36
N PRO A 45 11.96 3.07 -9.48
CA PRO A 45 12.63 2.05 -10.30
C PRO A 45 12.52 0.64 -9.70
N LYS A 46 12.33 0.52 -8.38
CA LYS A 46 12.28 -0.74 -7.64
C LYS A 46 10.84 -1.13 -7.36
N VAL A 47 10.33 -2.16 -8.05
CA VAL A 47 8.98 -2.69 -7.88
C VAL A 47 9.04 -4.20 -7.74
N VAL A 48 8.45 -4.73 -6.66
CA VAL A 48 8.20 -6.15 -6.46
C VAL A 48 6.70 -6.42 -6.50
N CYS A 49 6.29 -7.31 -7.40
CA CYS A 49 4.94 -7.87 -7.44
C CYS A 49 4.95 -9.24 -6.77
N VAL A 50 4.03 -9.48 -5.86
CA VAL A 50 3.82 -10.82 -5.29
C VAL A 50 2.56 -11.40 -5.88
N ASP A 51 2.74 -12.32 -6.81
CA ASP A 51 1.64 -13.05 -7.45
C ASP A 51 1.12 -14.15 -6.51
N ASP A 52 -0.04 -13.90 -5.97
CA ASP A 52 -0.67 -14.75 -4.95
C ASP A 52 -1.45 -15.93 -5.58
N GLY A 53 -0.78 -16.68 -6.45
CA GLY A 53 -1.34 -17.86 -7.09
C GLY A 53 -2.39 -17.53 -8.15
N SER A 54 -2.15 -16.53 -9.01
CA SER A 54 -3.06 -16.18 -10.11
C SER A 54 -3.22 -17.33 -11.09
N SER A 55 -4.42 -17.48 -11.61
CA SER A 55 -4.76 -18.44 -12.66
C SER A 55 -4.68 -17.89 -14.08
N ASP A 56 -4.46 -16.57 -14.21
CA ASP A 56 -4.34 -15.84 -15.47
C ASP A 56 -2.88 -15.43 -15.76
N ALA A 57 -2.68 -14.57 -16.75
CA ALA A 57 -1.34 -14.10 -17.15
C ALA A 57 -0.73 -13.03 -16.25
N SER A 58 -1.29 -12.75 -15.05
CA SER A 58 -0.89 -11.65 -14.17
C SER A 58 0.62 -11.60 -13.89
N ALA A 59 1.22 -12.73 -13.51
CA ALA A 59 2.65 -12.81 -13.24
C ALA A 59 3.51 -12.49 -14.48
N ALA A 60 3.08 -12.94 -15.67
CA ALA A 60 3.78 -12.67 -16.93
C ALA A 60 3.67 -11.18 -17.30
N GLU A 61 2.50 -10.58 -17.16
CA GLU A 61 2.26 -9.16 -17.44
C GLU A 61 3.01 -8.24 -16.48
N ALA A 62 3.09 -8.60 -15.19
CA ALA A 62 3.88 -7.85 -14.21
C ALA A 62 5.38 -7.87 -14.55
N ARG A 63 5.93 -9.03 -14.97
CA ARG A 63 7.31 -9.15 -15.46
C ARG A 63 7.53 -8.31 -16.72
N ALA A 64 6.59 -8.36 -17.67
CA ALA A 64 6.64 -7.55 -18.89
C ALA A 64 6.62 -6.05 -18.60
N GLY A 65 5.93 -5.60 -17.54
CA GLY A 65 5.97 -4.23 -17.01
C GLY A 65 7.30 -3.85 -16.34
N GLY A 66 8.18 -4.83 -16.09
CA GLY A 66 9.52 -4.66 -15.53
C GLY A 66 9.59 -4.80 -14.01
N ALA A 67 8.59 -5.36 -13.34
CA ALA A 67 8.67 -5.69 -11.93
C ALA A 67 9.47 -6.97 -11.69
N VAL A 68 10.10 -7.07 -10.51
CA VAL A 68 10.47 -8.35 -9.93
C VAL A 68 9.18 -9.08 -9.52
N VAL A 69 9.08 -10.37 -9.80
CA VAL A 69 7.87 -11.15 -9.46
C VAL A 69 8.23 -12.34 -8.61
N VAL A 70 7.71 -12.36 -7.39
CA VAL A 70 7.68 -13.49 -6.48
C VAL A 70 6.31 -14.16 -6.59
N SER A 71 6.24 -15.48 -6.71
CA SER A 71 4.96 -16.19 -6.90
C SER A 71 4.71 -17.18 -5.76
N HIS A 72 3.52 -17.12 -5.19
CA HIS A 72 3.01 -18.15 -4.28
C HIS A 72 2.45 -19.32 -5.09
N PRO A 73 2.61 -20.57 -4.62
CA PRO A 73 2.08 -21.74 -5.31
C PRO A 73 0.55 -21.84 -5.28
N ILE A 74 -0.09 -21.18 -4.30
CA ILE A 74 -1.54 -21.10 -4.10
C ILE A 74 -1.90 -19.71 -3.58
N ASN A 75 -3.18 -19.33 -3.65
CA ASN A 75 -3.67 -18.09 -3.04
C ASN A 75 -3.61 -18.19 -1.50
N LEU A 76 -2.73 -17.40 -0.89
CA LEU A 76 -2.57 -17.26 0.56
C LEU A 76 -3.29 -16.03 1.12
N GLY A 77 -3.63 -15.07 0.27
CA GLY A 77 -4.30 -13.81 0.61
C GLY A 77 -3.39 -12.59 0.60
N GLN A 78 -4.00 -11.42 0.50
CA GLN A 78 -3.29 -10.14 0.31
C GLN A 78 -2.28 -9.84 1.42
N GLY A 79 -2.59 -10.17 2.68
CA GLY A 79 -1.66 -9.97 3.80
C GLY A 79 -0.39 -10.80 3.63
N ALA A 80 -0.50 -12.08 3.23
CA ALA A 80 0.65 -12.94 2.95
C ALA A 80 1.48 -12.39 1.78
N ALA A 81 0.84 -11.88 0.73
CA ALA A 81 1.54 -11.29 -0.40
C ALA A 81 2.29 -10.00 0.01
N LEU A 82 1.68 -9.14 0.82
CA LEU A 82 2.34 -7.94 1.35
C LEU A 82 3.55 -8.30 2.21
N ARG A 83 3.41 -9.29 3.10
CA ARG A 83 4.52 -9.78 3.92
C ARG A 83 5.67 -10.29 3.06
N THR A 84 5.40 -11.18 2.10
CA THR A 84 6.41 -11.70 1.19
C THR A 84 7.13 -10.59 0.41
N GLY A 85 6.39 -9.59 -0.06
CA GLY A 85 6.95 -8.46 -0.78
C GLY A 85 7.80 -7.55 0.12
N LEU A 86 7.38 -7.35 1.37
CA LEU A 86 8.12 -6.58 2.35
C LEU A 86 9.43 -7.29 2.73
N ASP A 87 9.38 -8.61 3.01
CA ASP A 87 10.56 -9.43 3.31
C ASP A 87 11.57 -9.41 2.16
N TYR A 88 11.08 -9.50 0.90
CA TYR A 88 11.93 -9.39 -0.28
C TYR A 88 12.62 -8.02 -0.36
N ALA A 89 11.86 -6.94 -0.20
CA ALA A 89 12.36 -5.57 -0.32
C ALA A 89 13.33 -5.19 0.82
N LEU A 90 13.11 -5.69 2.04
CA LEU A 90 14.00 -5.51 3.19
C LEU A 90 15.38 -6.17 2.98
N GLY A 91 15.47 -7.16 2.10
CA GLY A 91 16.73 -7.76 1.68
C GLY A 91 17.66 -6.81 0.91
N ASP A 92 17.16 -5.68 0.43
CA ASP A 92 17.97 -4.63 -0.22
C ASP A 92 18.53 -3.67 0.85
N PRO A 93 19.86 -3.66 1.10
CA PRO A 93 20.45 -2.79 2.14
C PRO A 93 20.36 -1.29 1.79
N ASP A 94 20.19 -0.96 0.51
CA ASP A 94 20.08 0.42 0.03
C ASP A 94 18.63 0.93 0.00
N ALA A 95 17.67 0.15 0.51
CA ALA A 95 16.29 0.57 0.61
C ALA A 95 16.00 1.21 1.97
N ASP A 96 15.47 2.42 1.96
CA ASP A 96 15.07 3.15 3.18
C ASP A 96 13.54 3.18 3.34
N TYR A 97 12.80 3.10 2.21
CA TYR A 97 11.35 3.26 2.19
C TYR A 97 10.66 2.12 1.44
N PHE A 98 9.48 1.78 1.91
CA PHE A 98 8.65 0.68 1.43
C PHE A 98 7.21 1.17 1.28
N VAL A 99 6.64 0.99 0.10
CA VAL A 99 5.28 1.47 -0.19
C VAL A 99 4.40 0.30 -0.60
N THR A 100 3.31 0.06 0.13
CA THR A 100 2.27 -0.87 -0.32
C THR A 100 1.40 -0.19 -1.37
N PHE A 101 1.22 -0.84 -2.53
CA PHE A 101 0.59 -0.26 -3.70
C PHE A 101 -0.29 -1.29 -4.41
N ASP A 102 -1.58 -0.99 -4.61
CA ASP A 102 -2.52 -1.96 -5.20
C ASP A 102 -2.30 -2.11 -6.72
N SER A 103 -2.52 -3.32 -7.24
CA SER A 103 -2.31 -3.69 -8.64
C SER A 103 -3.44 -3.29 -9.59
N ASP A 104 -4.57 -2.75 -9.09
CA ASP A 104 -5.80 -2.46 -9.84
C ASP A 104 -5.82 -1.08 -10.52
N GLY A 105 -4.74 -0.30 -10.36
CA GLY A 105 -4.59 1.03 -10.96
C GLY A 105 -5.40 2.13 -10.26
N GLN A 106 -5.86 1.91 -9.04
CA GLN A 106 -6.58 2.94 -8.28
C GLN A 106 -5.65 3.95 -7.60
N HIS A 107 -4.41 3.58 -7.29
CA HIS A 107 -3.45 4.47 -6.63
C HIS A 107 -2.64 5.29 -7.64
N ARG A 108 -2.29 6.50 -7.22
CA ARG A 108 -1.43 7.41 -7.99
C ARG A 108 -0.02 7.37 -7.45
N THR A 109 0.95 7.31 -8.34
CA THR A 109 2.38 7.33 -7.97
C THR A 109 2.81 8.65 -7.35
N GLU A 110 2.17 9.77 -7.72
CA GLU A 110 2.44 11.09 -7.15
C GLU A 110 2.04 11.16 -5.67
N ASP A 111 0.91 10.51 -5.30
CA ASP A 111 0.49 10.43 -3.90
C ASP A 111 1.49 9.57 -3.10
N ALA A 112 1.93 8.43 -3.65
CA ALA A 112 2.96 7.58 -3.04
C ALA A 112 4.28 8.35 -2.84
N LEU A 113 4.73 9.10 -3.85
CA LEU A 113 5.95 9.91 -3.77
C LEU A 113 5.83 11.01 -2.71
N HIS A 114 4.67 11.67 -2.62
CA HIS A 114 4.43 12.65 -1.57
C HIS A 114 4.57 12.03 -0.17
N MET A 115 4.01 10.84 0.05
CA MET A 115 4.11 10.13 1.33
C MET A 115 5.56 9.73 1.67
N VAL A 116 6.33 9.27 0.70
CA VAL A 116 7.76 8.97 0.88
C VAL A 116 8.56 10.21 1.24
N ARG A 117 8.28 11.35 0.59
CA ARG A 117 8.93 12.63 0.90
C ARG A 117 8.59 13.14 2.32
N MET A 118 7.40 12.88 2.82
CA MET A 118 7.07 13.15 4.23
C MET A 118 7.95 12.33 5.17
N LEU A 119 8.15 11.03 4.90
CA LEU A 119 9.05 10.18 5.68
C LEU A 119 10.52 10.65 5.64
N ASP A 120 10.98 11.17 4.49
CA ASP A 120 12.35 11.65 4.31
C ASP A 120 12.60 12.99 5.03
N SER A 121 11.57 13.83 5.17
CA SER A 121 11.69 15.19 5.71
C SER A 121 11.22 15.34 7.16
N GLU A 122 10.39 14.44 7.66
CA GLU A 122 9.77 14.50 8.97
C GLU A 122 10.14 13.26 9.81
N PRO A 123 10.14 13.35 11.14
CA PRO A 123 10.47 12.24 12.02
C PRO A 123 9.31 11.24 12.14
N LEU A 124 8.87 10.69 11.01
CA LEU A 124 7.78 9.73 10.88
C LEU A 124 8.32 8.33 10.59
N ASP A 125 7.59 7.30 11.03
CA ASP A 125 7.90 5.91 10.76
C ASP A 125 6.96 5.33 9.69
N ILE A 126 5.70 5.79 9.66
CA ILE A 126 4.70 5.38 8.66
C ILE A 126 3.79 6.55 8.28
N VAL A 127 3.46 6.63 6.99
CA VAL A 127 2.42 7.53 6.45
C VAL A 127 1.32 6.68 5.81
N ILE A 128 0.07 6.97 6.15
CA ILE A 128 -1.12 6.24 5.69
C ILE A 128 -1.91 7.15 4.75
N GLY A 129 -2.27 6.62 3.58
CA GLY A 129 -3.11 7.35 2.65
C GLY A 129 -4.55 7.47 3.17
N SER A 130 -5.13 8.67 3.10
CA SER A 130 -6.53 8.88 3.48
C SER A 130 -7.34 9.54 2.36
N ARG A 131 -8.49 8.95 2.05
CA ARG A 131 -9.49 9.47 1.10
C ARG A 131 -10.36 10.58 1.68
N PHE A 132 -10.25 10.84 2.98
CA PHE A 132 -11.14 11.73 3.72
C PHE A 132 -10.52 13.07 4.09
N LEU A 133 -9.22 13.26 3.89
CA LEU A 133 -8.52 14.50 4.23
C LEU A 133 -8.78 15.61 3.21
N ASP A 134 -9.16 15.27 2.00
CA ASP A 134 -9.58 16.23 0.98
C ASP A 134 -10.80 15.73 0.19
N ASN A 135 -11.28 16.53 -0.76
CA ASN A 135 -12.46 16.22 -1.57
C ASN A 135 -12.14 15.63 -2.95
N ARG A 136 -10.88 15.20 -3.20
CA ARG A 136 -10.47 14.65 -4.49
C ARG A 136 -11.13 13.31 -4.81
N THR A 137 -11.34 12.47 -3.80
CA THR A 137 -11.99 11.16 -3.97
C THR A 137 -13.50 11.28 -3.84
N LYS A 138 -14.25 10.96 -4.91
CA LYS A 138 -15.73 10.97 -4.91
C LYS A 138 -16.26 9.65 -4.33
N LEU A 139 -16.73 9.69 -3.09
CA LEU A 139 -17.37 8.55 -2.41
C LEU A 139 -18.89 8.70 -2.40
N SER A 140 -19.62 7.59 -2.60
CA SER A 140 -21.06 7.60 -2.33
C SER A 140 -21.33 7.79 -0.82
N PRO A 141 -22.47 8.40 -0.43
CA PRO A 141 -22.79 8.63 0.98
C PRO A 141 -22.78 7.33 1.81
N ILE A 142 -23.31 6.25 1.27
CA ILE A 142 -23.36 4.93 1.91
C ILE A 142 -21.94 4.41 2.16
N LYS A 143 -21.07 4.44 1.14
CA LYS A 143 -19.68 3.99 1.26
C LYS A 143 -18.91 4.82 2.29
N ARG A 144 -19.18 6.13 2.36
CA ARG A 144 -18.58 7.02 3.37
C ARG A 144 -18.98 6.63 4.79
N VAL A 145 -20.25 6.30 5.04
CA VAL A 145 -20.75 5.88 6.35
C VAL A 145 -20.12 4.55 6.76
N VAL A 146 -20.09 3.55 5.88
CA VAL A 146 -19.50 2.22 6.16
C VAL A 146 -18.02 2.34 6.51
N LEU A 147 -17.25 3.12 5.75
CA LEU A 147 -15.83 3.33 6.03
C LEU A 147 -15.61 4.07 7.35
N ARG A 148 -16.45 5.05 7.71
CA ARG A 148 -16.36 5.74 9.01
C ARG A 148 -16.69 4.84 10.20
N LEU A 149 -17.62 3.91 10.06
CA LEU A 149 -17.89 2.91 11.09
C LEU A 149 -16.68 1.99 11.32
N GLY A 150 -16.02 1.57 10.25
CA GLY A 150 -14.76 0.82 10.36
C GLY A 150 -13.67 1.60 11.11
N VAL A 151 -13.50 2.90 10.82
CA VAL A 151 -12.56 3.78 11.53
C VAL A 151 -12.86 3.87 13.03
N VAL A 152 -14.15 3.98 13.42
CA VAL A 152 -14.53 4.03 14.84
C VAL A 152 -14.16 2.72 15.55
N PHE A 153 -14.40 1.59 14.91
CA PHE A 153 -14.03 0.27 15.44
C PHE A 153 -12.51 0.15 15.63
N GLU A 154 -11.72 0.49 14.59
CA GLU A 154 -10.26 0.49 14.65
C GLU A 154 -9.70 1.39 15.76
N ARG A 155 -10.28 2.56 15.93
CA ARG A 155 -9.88 3.48 17.00
C ARG A 155 -10.08 2.90 18.39
N MET A 156 -11.13 2.09 18.57
CA MET A 156 -11.41 1.43 19.85
C MET A 156 -10.45 0.27 20.12
N SER A 157 -9.98 -0.43 19.09
CA SER A 157 -9.13 -1.62 19.21
C SER A 157 -7.63 -1.30 19.23
N SER A 158 -7.17 -0.32 18.44
CA SER A 158 -5.74 0.01 18.30
C SER A 158 -5.29 1.26 19.07
N GLY A 159 -6.22 2.13 19.48
CA GLY A 159 -5.92 3.45 20.05
C GLY A 159 -5.46 4.50 19.02
N VAL A 160 -5.21 4.12 17.75
CA VAL A 160 -4.75 5.00 16.68
C VAL A 160 -5.94 5.74 16.05
N LYS A 161 -5.84 7.06 15.93
CA LYS A 161 -6.95 7.92 15.46
C LYS A 161 -6.85 8.22 13.96
N LEU A 162 -6.94 7.20 13.12
CA LEU A 162 -6.94 7.38 11.66
C LEU A 162 -8.29 7.89 11.15
N THR A 163 -8.27 8.57 10.00
CA THR A 163 -9.47 8.93 9.23
C THR A 163 -9.81 7.87 8.19
N ASP A 164 -8.83 7.07 7.73
CA ASP A 164 -8.99 6.00 6.73
C ASP A 164 -8.09 4.79 7.03
N ALA A 165 -8.53 3.89 7.90
CA ALA A 165 -7.75 2.72 8.31
C ALA A 165 -7.60 1.64 7.21
N HIS A 166 -8.47 1.64 6.19
CA HIS A 166 -8.56 0.59 5.18
C HIS A 166 -8.01 1.00 3.80
N ASN A 167 -7.28 2.11 3.71
CA ASN A 167 -6.59 2.46 2.48
C ASN A 167 -5.35 1.57 2.30
N GLY A 168 -5.19 0.97 1.10
CA GLY A 168 -4.07 0.10 0.76
C GLY A 168 -2.74 0.84 0.58
N LEU A 169 -2.78 2.16 0.28
CA LEU A 169 -1.57 2.95 0.08
C LEU A 169 -0.95 3.37 1.41
N ARG A 170 0.20 2.83 1.73
CA ARG A 170 0.98 3.14 2.93
C ARG A 170 2.44 3.25 2.57
N ALA A 171 3.14 4.22 3.17
CA ALA A 171 4.58 4.36 3.06
C ALA A 171 5.22 4.13 4.44
N LEU A 172 6.23 3.30 4.50
CA LEU A 172 6.95 2.91 5.71
C LEU A 172 8.44 3.28 5.56
N ASN A 173 9.07 3.73 6.63
CA ASN A 173 10.52 3.71 6.71
C ASN A 173 11.02 2.30 7.06
N ARG A 174 12.33 2.05 7.03
CA ARG A 174 12.89 0.74 7.35
C ARG A 174 12.53 0.27 8.76
N HIS A 175 12.55 1.16 9.75
CA HIS A 175 12.20 0.82 11.13
C HIS A 175 10.76 0.30 11.24
N ALA A 176 9.79 0.99 10.62
CA ALA A 176 8.40 0.52 10.60
C ALA A 176 8.25 -0.80 9.83
N ALA A 177 8.95 -0.93 8.69
CA ALA A 177 8.90 -2.13 7.87
C ALA A 177 9.43 -3.38 8.59
N GLU A 178 10.46 -3.23 9.42
CA GLU A 178 11.04 -4.30 10.24
C GLU A 178 10.21 -4.59 11.51
N SER A 179 9.48 -3.60 12.02
CA SER A 179 8.70 -3.73 13.27
C SER A 179 7.30 -4.28 13.07
N ILE A 180 6.67 -4.02 11.90
CA ILE A 180 5.30 -4.44 11.63
C ILE A 180 5.26 -5.92 11.26
N VAL A 181 4.53 -6.70 12.05
CA VAL A 181 4.26 -8.12 11.78
C VAL A 181 2.89 -8.24 11.09
N ILE A 182 2.83 -8.94 9.95
CA ILE A 182 1.60 -9.23 9.23
C ILE A 182 1.36 -10.75 9.28
N ASP A 183 0.56 -11.20 10.22
CA ASP A 183 0.20 -12.61 10.41
C ASP A 183 -1.15 -12.95 9.78
N GLN A 184 -2.02 -11.94 9.61
CA GLN A 184 -3.33 -12.10 8.99
C GLN A 184 -3.23 -12.15 7.46
N ASN A 185 -3.39 -13.32 6.90
CA ASN A 185 -3.17 -13.57 5.47
C ASN A 185 -4.18 -12.88 4.54
N ARG A 186 -5.41 -12.59 5.01
CA ARG A 186 -6.48 -12.00 4.21
C ARG A 186 -6.72 -10.53 4.56
N MET A 187 -7.91 -10.02 4.34
CA MET A 187 -8.25 -8.59 4.50
C MET A 187 -8.05 -8.03 5.92
N ALA A 188 -7.99 -8.90 6.95
CA ALA A 188 -7.75 -8.48 8.33
C ALA A 188 -6.34 -7.89 8.57
N HIS A 189 -5.39 -8.07 7.62
CA HIS A 189 -4.07 -7.44 7.67
C HIS A 189 -4.15 -5.91 7.77
N ALA A 190 -5.20 -5.29 7.23
CA ALA A 190 -5.34 -3.83 7.28
C ALA A 190 -5.50 -3.34 8.73
N SER A 191 -6.35 -4.01 9.51
CA SER A 191 -6.54 -3.73 10.94
C SER A 191 -5.31 -4.12 11.76
N GLU A 192 -4.64 -5.22 11.40
CA GLU A 192 -3.43 -5.68 12.05
C GLU A 192 -2.29 -4.64 11.93
N ILE A 193 -2.06 -4.09 10.74
CA ILE A 193 -1.06 -3.02 10.54
C ILE A 193 -1.37 -1.82 11.45
N VAL A 194 -2.65 -1.43 11.57
CA VAL A 194 -3.04 -0.32 12.47
C VAL A 194 -2.77 -0.67 13.94
N ALA A 195 -3.04 -1.92 14.34
CA ALA A 195 -2.72 -2.38 15.70
C ALA A 195 -1.20 -2.39 15.96
N GLU A 196 -0.40 -2.79 14.98
CA GLU A 196 1.07 -2.77 15.06
C GLU A 196 1.63 -1.35 15.19
N ILE A 197 1.03 -0.34 14.54
CA ILE A 197 1.40 1.07 14.73
C ILE A 197 1.27 1.45 16.21
N GLY A 198 0.15 1.10 16.84
CA GLY A 198 -0.08 1.38 18.27
C GLY A 198 0.83 0.56 19.19
N ARG A 199 1.02 -0.73 18.90
CA ARG A 199 1.83 -1.65 19.71
C ARG A 199 3.31 -1.29 19.73
N ASN A 200 3.85 -0.88 18.57
CA ASN A 200 5.26 -0.49 18.41
C ASN A 200 5.49 1.00 18.62
N GLU A 201 4.46 1.76 19.04
CA GLU A 201 4.54 3.21 19.28
C GLU A 201 5.12 3.99 18.08
N LEU A 202 4.80 3.54 16.86
CA LEU A 202 5.32 4.15 15.63
C LEU A 202 4.77 5.57 15.45
N ARG A 203 5.63 6.48 15.02
CA ARG A 203 5.25 7.86 14.68
C ARG A 203 4.57 7.86 13.31
N TRP A 204 3.32 8.24 13.26
CA TRP A 204 2.51 8.15 12.07
C TRP A 204 1.89 9.49 11.67
N ALA A 205 1.59 9.62 10.39
CA ALA A 205 0.77 10.68 9.83
C ALA A 205 -0.19 10.13 8.77
N GLU A 206 -1.19 10.92 8.40
CA GLU A 206 -2.03 10.66 7.24
C GLU A 206 -1.74 11.67 6.14
N ALA A 207 -1.72 11.19 4.89
CA ALA A 207 -1.61 12.03 3.71
C ALA A 207 -2.88 11.94 2.85
N PRO A 208 -3.35 13.04 2.25
CA PRO A 208 -4.49 12.99 1.35
C PRO A 208 -4.14 12.24 0.06
N VAL A 209 -4.95 11.24 -0.32
CA VAL A 209 -4.75 10.45 -1.53
C VAL A 209 -6.00 10.45 -2.40
N HIS A 210 -5.77 10.40 -3.72
CA HIS A 210 -6.83 10.33 -4.70
C HIS A 210 -6.98 8.92 -5.28
N VAL A 211 -8.02 8.21 -4.85
CA VAL A 211 -8.34 6.88 -5.39
C VAL A 211 -9.13 7.02 -6.69
N LEU A 212 -8.58 6.48 -7.77
CA LEU A 212 -9.17 6.47 -9.11
C LEU A 212 -10.14 5.31 -9.25
N TYR A 213 -11.42 5.61 -9.52
CA TYR A 213 -12.41 4.59 -9.84
C TYR A 213 -12.45 4.39 -11.36
N THR A 214 -11.63 3.46 -11.86
CA THR A 214 -11.60 3.07 -13.28
C THR A 214 -12.82 2.21 -13.63
N ASP A 215 -13.17 2.13 -14.91
CA ASP A 215 -14.27 1.25 -15.34
C ASP A 215 -13.95 -0.23 -15.08
N TYR A 216 -12.68 -0.59 -15.10
CA TYR A 216 -12.18 -1.91 -14.71
C TYR A 216 -12.46 -2.20 -13.22
N SER A 217 -12.10 -1.29 -12.32
CA SER A 217 -12.35 -1.47 -10.88
C SER A 217 -13.83 -1.52 -10.53
N LYS A 218 -14.69 -0.82 -11.30
CA LYS A 218 -16.15 -0.90 -11.18
C LYS A 218 -16.69 -2.25 -11.65
N SER A 219 -16.15 -2.81 -12.75
CA SER A 219 -16.62 -4.08 -13.32
C SER A 219 -16.26 -5.30 -12.47
N LYS A 220 -15.13 -5.27 -11.76
CA LYS A 220 -14.74 -6.31 -10.78
C LYS A 220 -15.61 -6.31 -9.52
N GLY A 221 -16.57 -5.38 -9.45
CA GLY A 221 -17.58 -5.38 -8.42
C GLY A 221 -16.99 -5.29 -7.02
N GLN A 222 -16.41 -4.15 -6.66
CA GLN A 222 -16.47 -3.71 -5.27
C GLN A 222 -17.94 -3.41 -4.94
N SER A 223 -18.74 -4.46 -4.96
CA SER A 223 -20.13 -4.45 -4.57
C SER A 223 -20.21 -3.94 -3.13
N VAL A 224 -21.20 -3.10 -2.84
CA VAL A 224 -21.57 -2.70 -1.48
C VAL A 224 -21.74 -3.94 -0.58
N TRP A 225 -22.09 -5.10 -1.16
CA TRP A 225 -22.18 -6.40 -0.49
C TRP A 225 -20.83 -6.94 0.01
N ASN A 226 -19.71 -6.70 -0.68
CA ASN A 226 -18.38 -7.06 -0.14
C ASN A 226 -18.01 -6.21 1.07
N SER A 227 -18.44 -4.95 1.11
CA SER A 227 -18.24 -4.09 2.30
C SER A 227 -19.10 -4.56 3.49
N VAL A 228 -20.29 -5.13 3.23
CA VAL A 228 -21.15 -5.73 4.26
C VAL A 228 -20.56 -7.05 4.76
N ASN A 229 -19.98 -7.87 3.89
CA ASN A 229 -19.30 -9.12 4.31
C ASN A 229 -18.07 -8.83 5.19
N ILE A 230 -17.29 -7.77 4.90
CA ILE A 230 -16.17 -7.35 5.75
C ILE A 230 -16.68 -6.96 7.15
N LEU A 231 -17.81 -6.25 7.25
CA LEU A 231 -18.41 -5.93 8.53
C LEU A 231 -18.94 -7.20 9.26
N SER A 232 -19.53 -8.16 8.54
CA SER A 232 -20.00 -9.41 9.18
C SER A 232 -18.85 -10.24 9.71
N ASP A 233 -17.71 -10.31 9.01
CA ASP A 233 -16.52 -11.03 9.48
C ASP A 233 -15.84 -10.34 10.69
N LEU A 234 -16.03 -9.03 10.84
CA LEU A 234 -15.56 -8.26 12.01
C LEU A 234 -16.45 -8.45 13.25
N PHE A 235 -17.77 -8.70 13.07
CA PHE A 235 -18.73 -8.84 14.18
C PHE A 235 -18.98 -10.29 14.60
N LEU A 236 -18.55 -11.29 13.82
CA LEU A 236 -18.78 -12.73 14.09
C LEU A 236 -17.54 -13.45 14.64
N LYS A 237 -16.50 -12.74 15.02
CA LYS A 237 -15.38 -13.17 15.85
C LYS A 237 -15.42 -12.42 17.18
#